data_7a94e58012f63b8170d9754f6c83aec6
#
_entry.id   7a94e58012f63b8170d9754f6c83aec6
#
_cell.length_a   1.000
_cell.length_b   1.000
_cell.length_c   1.000
_cell.angle_alpha   90.00
_cell.angle_beta   90.00
_cell.angle_gamma   90.00
#
_symmetry.space_group_name_H-M   'P 1'
#
loop_
_entity.id
_entity.type
_entity.pdbx_description
1 polymer ?
#
loop_
_entity_poly.entity_id
_entity_poly.type
_entity_poly.pdbx_seq_one_letter_code
_entity_poly.pdbx_strand_id
1 'polypeptide(L)'
;MNDAREPPRHDWTLEEVEALFALPFMDLMFRAQRVHRAWHDPNAVQLSTLLSIKTGACPEDCAYCPQSVRYDTGLARSALLEVAAVRDAACRARAAGATRFCMGAAWRSPKARDLEVVAAMIREVRALGLESCATLGMLTPAQAAELREAGLDYYNHNLDTSAEFYGEIITTRTYQDRLDTLDAVRAAGINVCCGGIVGMGESVTDRARLLRTLANLPQHPESVPINRLVKVAGTPLAAAPEVDPFDFVRAIAVARVLMPRAHVRLSAGREAMSDELQALCLLAGANSIFYGERLLTTGNPDVERDRQLFARLKVTAEQPPAAAPAGAPAAPAPASAGYEASRARAS
;
A
#
# COMPACT_ATOMS: atom_id res chain seq x y z
N MET A 1 -23.40 18.69 16.53
CA MET A 1 -22.37 18.24 15.57
C MET A 1 -22.38 16.72 15.66
N ASN A 2 -22.96 16.03 14.65
CA ASN A 2 -22.98 14.56 14.64
C ASN A 2 -21.56 14.04 14.66
N ASP A 3 -21.31 13.08 15.53
CA ASP A 3 -20.03 12.42 15.72
C ASP A 3 -19.60 11.81 14.37
N ALA A 4 -18.47 12.28 13.80
CA ALA A 4 -17.95 11.81 12.52
C ALA A 4 -17.40 10.36 12.60
N ARG A 5 -17.57 9.68 13.72
CA ARG A 5 -17.19 8.28 13.96
C ARG A 5 -18.31 7.33 13.61
N GLU A 6 -18.85 7.45 12.38
CA GLU A 6 -19.71 6.38 11.88
C GLU A 6 -18.90 5.09 11.72
N PRO A 7 -19.49 3.91 12.05
CA PRO A 7 -18.80 2.64 11.85
C PRO A 7 -18.40 2.47 10.39
N PRO A 8 -17.24 1.83 10.10
CA PRO A 8 -16.84 1.55 8.72
C PRO A 8 -17.92 0.75 7.99
N ARG A 9 -18.25 1.18 6.77
CA ARG A 9 -19.21 0.50 5.89
C ARG A 9 -18.49 -0.45 4.95
N HIS A 10 -19.15 -1.57 4.59
CA HIS A 10 -18.65 -2.58 3.67
C HIS A 10 -19.67 -2.92 2.56
N ASP A 11 -20.59 -1.99 2.29
CA ASP A 11 -21.72 -2.16 1.37
C ASP A 11 -21.88 -0.99 0.39
N TRP A 12 -20.77 -0.34 0.05
CA TRP A 12 -20.77 0.79 -0.88
C TRP A 12 -21.22 0.36 -2.27
N THR A 13 -22.20 1.06 -2.86
CA THR A 13 -22.55 0.90 -4.27
C THR A 13 -21.57 1.66 -5.17
N LEU A 14 -21.53 1.34 -6.46
CA LEU A 14 -20.68 2.06 -7.41
C LEU A 14 -21.12 3.50 -7.56
N GLU A 15 -22.43 3.72 -7.63
CA GLU A 15 -23.05 5.04 -7.76
C GLU A 15 -22.71 5.96 -6.57
N GLU A 16 -22.69 5.42 -5.35
CA GLU A 16 -22.29 6.20 -4.17
C GLU A 16 -20.82 6.63 -4.26
N VAL A 17 -19.92 5.73 -4.73
CA VAL A 17 -18.50 6.04 -4.87
C VAL A 17 -18.26 7.02 -6.02
N GLU A 18 -18.92 6.85 -7.15
CA GLU A 18 -18.88 7.81 -8.28
C GLU A 18 -19.41 9.18 -7.87
N ALA A 19 -20.48 9.23 -7.08
CA ALA A 19 -21.01 10.48 -6.53
C ALA A 19 -19.96 11.19 -5.63
N LEU A 20 -19.14 10.46 -4.88
CA LEU A 20 -18.02 11.06 -4.14
C LEU A 20 -16.97 11.68 -5.09
N PHE A 21 -16.61 11.00 -6.17
CA PHE A 21 -15.69 11.54 -7.18
C PHE A 21 -16.28 12.78 -7.88
N ALA A 22 -17.59 12.85 -8.06
CA ALA A 22 -18.29 13.95 -8.71
C ALA A 22 -18.53 15.18 -7.81
N LEU A 23 -18.30 15.09 -6.50
CA LEU A 23 -18.48 16.23 -5.58
C LEU A 23 -17.63 17.43 -6.03
N PRO A 24 -18.10 18.67 -5.79
CA PRO A 24 -17.23 19.83 -5.84
C PRO A 24 -15.97 19.60 -5.00
N PHE A 25 -14.81 20.02 -5.51
CA PHE A 25 -13.53 19.67 -4.90
C PHE A 25 -13.44 20.05 -3.42
N MET A 26 -13.89 21.26 -3.07
CA MET A 26 -13.85 21.74 -1.68
C MET A 26 -14.76 20.95 -0.75
N ASP A 27 -15.92 20.50 -1.23
CA ASP A 27 -16.86 19.68 -0.45
C ASP A 27 -16.29 18.29 -0.18
N LEU A 28 -15.64 17.69 -1.18
CA LEU A 28 -14.94 16.41 -1.01
C LEU A 28 -13.79 16.55 0.01
N MET A 29 -12.96 17.61 -0.10
CA MET A 29 -11.87 17.87 0.84
C MET A 29 -12.38 18.05 2.27
N PHE A 30 -13.43 18.83 2.45
CA PHE A 30 -14.06 19.03 3.76
C PHE A 30 -14.58 17.70 4.34
N ARG A 31 -15.25 16.88 3.52
CA ARG A 31 -15.74 15.56 3.94
C ARG A 31 -14.60 14.64 4.34
N ALA A 32 -13.54 14.56 3.54
CA ALA A 32 -12.36 13.74 3.82
C ALA A 32 -11.65 14.19 5.11
N GLN A 33 -11.51 15.51 5.33
CA GLN A 33 -10.92 16.06 6.55
C GLN A 33 -11.75 15.76 7.80
N ARG A 34 -13.07 15.82 7.72
CA ARG A 34 -13.93 15.43 8.85
C ARG A 34 -13.70 13.98 9.24
N VAL A 35 -13.69 13.08 8.25
CA VAL A 35 -13.42 11.66 8.49
C VAL A 35 -12.01 11.46 9.05
N HIS A 36 -11.00 12.09 8.44
CA HIS A 36 -9.62 11.96 8.88
C HIS A 36 -9.47 12.35 10.36
N ARG A 37 -9.94 13.53 10.76
CA ARG A 37 -9.85 14.06 12.13
C ARG A 37 -10.67 13.26 13.16
N ALA A 38 -11.67 12.51 12.71
CA ALA A 38 -12.42 11.64 13.60
C ALA A 38 -11.65 10.36 13.98
N TRP A 39 -10.74 9.90 13.12
CA TRP A 39 -10.06 8.61 13.28
C TRP A 39 -8.55 8.71 13.49
N HIS A 40 -7.93 9.81 13.09
CA HIS A 40 -6.48 10.00 13.13
C HIS A 40 -6.12 11.38 13.67
N ASP A 41 -4.91 11.52 14.19
CA ASP A 41 -4.30 12.83 14.36
C ASP A 41 -3.98 13.40 12.96
N PRO A 42 -4.60 14.52 12.55
CA PRO A 42 -4.41 15.08 11.22
C PRO A 42 -3.00 15.67 10.99
N ASN A 43 -2.22 15.80 12.05
CA ASN A 43 -0.88 16.37 12.01
C ASN A 43 0.21 15.29 12.23
N ALA A 44 -0.17 14.02 12.29
CA ALA A 44 0.77 12.90 12.40
C ALA A 44 0.81 12.11 11.09
N VAL A 45 2.03 11.79 10.61
CA VAL A 45 2.27 11.05 9.37
C VAL A 45 3.14 9.84 9.66
N GLN A 46 2.66 8.65 9.32
CA GLN A 46 3.41 7.41 9.44
C GLN A 46 4.56 7.37 8.43
N LEU A 47 5.77 7.08 8.91
CA LEU A 47 6.96 6.92 8.09
C LEU A 47 7.26 5.44 7.87
N SER A 48 7.31 5.01 6.61
CA SER A 48 7.67 3.65 6.22
C SER A 48 8.87 3.68 5.28
N THR A 49 9.87 2.83 5.50
CA THR A 49 10.99 2.67 4.55
C THR A 49 10.79 1.41 3.73
N LEU A 50 11.13 1.45 2.45
CA LEU A 50 11.01 0.33 1.53
C LEU A 50 12.38 -0.08 0.98
N LEU A 51 12.72 -1.36 1.13
CA LEU A 51 13.94 -1.96 0.60
C LEU A 51 13.60 -3.02 -0.46
N SER A 52 14.24 -2.93 -1.64
CA SER A 52 14.25 -4.04 -2.60
C SER A 52 15.23 -5.11 -2.11
N ILE A 53 14.70 -6.22 -1.60
CA ILE A 53 15.54 -7.34 -1.13
C ILE A 53 15.92 -8.28 -2.27
N LYS A 54 15.22 -8.21 -3.42
CA LYS A 54 15.55 -8.90 -4.67
C LYS A 54 14.98 -8.10 -5.84
N THR A 55 15.83 -7.63 -6.74
CA THR A 55 15.46 -6.76 -7.86
C THR A 55 15.50 -7.49 -9.20
N GLY A 56 14.50 -7.21 -10.04
CA GLY A 56 14.43 -7.67 -11.43
C GLY A 56 14.15 -9.16 -11.60
N ALA A 57 14.12 -9.61 -12.85
CA ALA A 57 13.82 -10.99 -13.26
C ALA A 57 12.44 -11.50 -12.77
N CYS A 58 11.43 -10.62 -12.63
CA CYS A 58 10.06 -11.01 -12.36
C CYS A 58 9.42 -11.58 -13.65
N PRO A 59 8.77 -12.75 -13.60
CA PRO A 59 8.15 -13.35 -14.79
C PRO A 59 6.82 -12.70 -15.20
N GLU A 60 6.26 -11.82 -14.36
CA GLU A 60 5.01 -11.11 -14.61
C GLU A 60 5.19 -10.01 -15.68
N ASP A 61 4.09 -9.64 -16.33
CA ASP A 61 4.04 -8.65 -17.41
C ASP A 61 3.37 -7.33 -17.02
N CYS A 62 3.35 -6.99 -15.73
CA CYS A 62 2.74 -5.73 -15.27
C CYS A 62 3.27 -4.54 -16.09
N ALA A 63 2.40 -3.87 -16.86
CA ALA A 63 2.75 -2.89 -17.87
C ALA A 63 3.50 -1.65 -17.33
N TYR A 64 3.41 -1.39 -16.04
CA TYR A 64 4.09 -0.30 -15.34
C TYR A 64 5.44 -0.71 -14.72
N CYS A 65 5.76 -2.03 -14.65
CA CYS A 65 6.80 -2.51 -13.75
C CYS A 65 8.13 -2.76 -14.46
N PRO A 66 9.20 -2.01 -14.12
CA PRO A 66 10.51 -2.20 -14.73
C PRO A 66 11.22 -3.49 -14.30
N GLN A 67 10.69 -4.22 -13.31
CA GLN A 67 11.28 -5.46 -12.83
C GLN A 67 10.91 -6.69 -13.66
N SER A 68 9.99 -6.55 -14.62
CA SER A 68 9.56 -7.61 -15.53
C SER A 68 10.70 -8.07 -16.45
N VAL A 69 10.81 -9.37 -16.68
CA VAL A 69 11.74 -9.92 -17.70
C VAL A 69 11.27 -9.65 -19.13
N ARG A 70 10.01 -9.21 -19.28
CA ARG A 70 9.37 -9.00 -20.58
C ARG A 70 9.69 -7.63 -21.20
N TYR A 71 10.30 -6.74 -20.39
CA TYR A 71 10.61 -5.37 -20.80
C TYR A 71 12.11 -5.09 -20.68
N ASP A 72 12.64 -4.41 -21.68
CA ASP A 72 14.04 -3.93 -21.66
C ASP A 72 14.08 -2.52 -21.03
N THR A 73 14.29 -2.50 -19.74
CA THR A 73 14.34 -1.25 -18.94
C THR A 73 15.75 -0.90 -18.46
N GLY A 74 16.75 -1.70 -18.83
CA GLY A 74 18.12 -1.53 -18.34
C GLY A 74 18.29 -1.79 -16.83
N LEU A 75 17.24 -2.27 -16.13
CA LEU A 75 17.31 -2.52 -14.68
C LEU A 75 18.23 -3.68 -14.35
N ALA A 76 19.28 -3.40 -13.57
CA ALA A 76 20.20 -4.43 -13.08
C ALA A 76 19.45 -5.43 -12.18
N ARG A 77 19.70 -6.73 -12.42
CA ARG A 77 19.15 -7.82 -11.60
C ARG A 77 20.02 -8.04 -10.37
N SER A 78 19.41 -8.35 -9.24
CA SER A 78 20.12 -8.76 -8.03
C SER A 78 19.66 -10.13 -7.54
N ALA A 79 20.54 -10.83 -6.84
CA ALA A 79 20.14 -11.95 -6.00
C ALA A 79 19.36 -11.46 -4.79
N LEU A 80 18.75 -12.39 -4.03
CA LEU A 80 18.19 -12.09 -2.72
C LEU A 80 19.31 -11.60 -1.80
N LEU A 81 19.05 -10.51 -1.07
CA LEU A 81 20.01 -9.95 -0.12
C LEU A 81 20.26 -10.91 1.04
N GLU A 82 21.42 -10.75 1.64
CA GLU A 82 21.75 -11.41 2.90
C GLU A 82 21.00 -10.77 4.07
N VAL A 83 20.66 -11.56 5.08
CA VAL A 83 19.91 -11.12 6.28
C VAL A 83 20.60 -9.94 6.98
N ALA A 84 21.94 -9.96 7.06
CA ALA A 84 22.72 -8.88 7.67
C ALA A 84 22.52 -7.54 6.96
N ALA A 85 22.50 -7.53 5.62
CA ALA A 85 22.28 -6.32 4.84
C ALA A 85 20.89 -5.71 5.07
N VAL A 86 19.87 -6.55 5.24
CA VAL A 86 18.50 -6.13 5.57
C VAL A 86 18.44 -5.54 6.99
N ARG A 87 19.08 -6.19 7.96
CA ARG A 87 19.19 -5.67 9.33
C ARG A 87 19.86 -4.30 9.37
N ASP A 88 20.98 -4.12 8.66
CA ASP A 88 21.69 -2.84 8.60
C ASP A 88 20.83 -1.74 7.99
N ALA A 89 20.08 -2.06 6.92
CA ALA A 89 19.13 -1.12 6.32
C ALA A 89 17.98 -0.77 7.27
N ALA A 90 17.44 -1.74 7.98
CA ALA A 90 16.39 -1.52 8.99
C ALA A 90 16.89 -0.68 10.19
N CYS A 91 18.14 -0.87 10.63
CA CYS A 91 18.77 -0.01 11.65
C CYS A 91 18.83 1.46 11.18
N ARG A 92 19.27 1.69 9.93
CA ARG A 92 19.31 3.06 9.35
C ARG A 92 17.91 3.66 9.25
N ALA A 93 16.91 2.88 8.78
CA ALA A 93 15.53 3.33 8.68
C ALA A 93 14.96 3.74 10.05
N ARG A 94 15.17 2.93 11.07
CA ARG A 94 14.77 3.24 12.46
C ARG A 94 15.45 4.50 12.97
N ALA A 95 16.75 4.64 12.77
CA ALA A 95 17.50 5.84 13.18
C ALA A 95 17.02 7.10 12.46
N ALA A 96 16.50 6.97 11.23
CA ALA A 96 15.88 8.06 10.48
C ALA A 96 14.45 8.39 10.94
N GLY A 97 13.82 7.55 11.78
CA GLY A 97 12.48 7.79 12.33
C GLY A 97 11.37 6.96 11.70
N ALA A 98 11.68 5.99 10.84
CA ALA A 98 10.67 5.08 10.32
C ALA A 98 10.08 4.20 11.43
N THR A 99 8.76 3.97 11.36
CA THR A 99 8.04 3.05 12.26
C THR A 99 7.77 1.70 11.61
N ARG A 100 7.83 1.64 10.26
CA ARG A 100 7.61 0.43 9.47
C ARG A 100 8.73 0.23 8.46
N PHE A 101 9.18 -1.02 8.33
CA PHE A 101 10.16 -1.42 7.32
C PHE A 101 9.54 -2.43 6.35
N CYS A 102 9.47 -2.03 5.08
CA CYS A 102 8.89 -2.82 4.00
C CYS A 102 9.98 -3.48 3.17
N MET A 103 9.81 -4.75 2.86
CA MET A 103 10.74 -5.57 2.06
C MET A 103 10.03 -6.04 0.79
N GLY A 104 10.55 -5.67 -0.38
CA GLY A 104 9.99 -6.06 -1.67
C GLY A 104 10.91 -6.98 -2.45
N ALA A 105 10.37 -8.06 -3.04
CA ALA A 105 11.08 -8.95 -3.93
C ALA A 105 10.34 -9.13 -5.26
N ALA A 106 11.08 -9.09 -6.37
CA ALA A 106 10.54 -9.26 -7.71
C ALA A 106 10.26 -10.73 -8.02
N TRP A 107 9.20 -11.28 -7.44
CA TRP A 107 8.73 -12.65 -7.65
C TRP A 107 7.27 -12.69 -8.09
N ARG A 108 6.90 -13.78 -8.78
CA ARG A 108 5.51 -14.19 -8.94
C ARG A 108 4.98 -14.76 -7.61
N SER A 109 5.77 -15.63 -6.98
CA SER A 109 5.55 -16.24 -5.67
C SER A 109 6.91 -16.67 -5.11
N PRO A 110 7.16 -16.59 -3.80
CA PRO A 110 8.42 -17.02 -3.21
C PRO A 110 8.55 -18.56 -3.28
N LYS A 111 9.79 -19.04 -3.47
CA LYS A 111 10.11 -20.47 -3.30
C LYS A 111 10.36 -20.75 -1.83
N ALA A 112 10.15 -22.01 -1.39
CA ALA A 112 10.31 -22.39 0.02
C ALA A 112 11.68 -21.98 0.59
N ARG A 113 12.79 -22.27 -0.12
CA ARG A 113 14.14 -21.89 0.30
C ARG A 113 14.37 -20.37 0.47
N ASP A 114 13.67 -19.57 -0.36
CA ASP A 114 13.79 -18.12 -0.32
C ASP A 114 12.91 -17.57 0.83
N LEU A 115 11.80 -18.25 1.14
CA LEU A 115 10.88 -17.90 2.22
C LEU A 115 11.53 -18.03 3.59
N GLU A 116 12.34 -19.09 3.82
CA GLU A 116 13.14 -19.26 5.05
C GLU A 116 14.07 -18.07 5.30
N VAL A 117 14.75 -17.60 4.26
CA VAL A 117 15.64 -16.42 4.35
C VAL A 117 14.83 -15.15 4.67
N VAL A 118 13.68 -14.96 4.00
CA VAL A 118 12.80 -13.83 4.27
C VAL A 118 12.23 -13.90 5.70
N ALA A 119 11.88 -15.08 6.20
CA ALA A 119 11.44 -15.26 7.58
C ALA A 119 12.51 -14.83 8.60
N ALA A 120 13.80 -15.13 8.31
CA ALA A 120 14.91 -14.63 9.13
C ALA A 120 15.02 -13.08 9.06
N MET A 121 14.88 -12.48 7.87
CA MET A 121 14.84 -11.01 7.71
C MET A 121 13.73 -10.37 8.52
N ILE A 122 12.53 -10.95 8.50
CA ILE A 122 11.37 -10.47 9.29
C ILE A 122 11.69 -10.45 10.78
N ARG A 123 12.28 -11.53 11.31
CA ARG A 123 12.68 -11.62 12.72
C ARG A 123 13.67 -10.52 13.10
N GLU A 124 14.66 -10.24 12.25
CA GLU A 124 15.62 -9.14 12.48
C GLU A 124 14.95 -7.76 12.50
N VAL A 125 14.05 -7.48 11.56
CA VAL A 125 13.27 -6.23 11.52
C VAL A 125 12.43 -6.08 12.79
N ARG A 126 11.75 -7.14 13.23
CA ARG A 126 10.94 -7.17 14.44
C ARG A 126 11.77 -6.97 15.71
N ALA A 127 12.94 -7.59 15.78
CA ALA A 127 13.87 -7.42 16.89
C ALA A 127 14.34 -5.96 17.08
N LEU A 128 14.31 -5.17 16.02
CA LEU A 128 14.59 -3.73 16.06
C LEU A 128 13.38 -2.89 16.53
N GLY A 129 12.21 -3.49 16.80
CA GLY A 129 11.00 -2.78 17.21
C GLY A 129 10.27 -2.07 16.07
N LEU A 130 10.59 -2.39 14.80
CA LEU A 130 9.89 -1.90 13.63
C LEU A 130 8.70 -2.81 13.29
N GLU A 131 7.61 -2.26 12.79
CA GLU A 131 6.62 -3.05 12.06
C GLU A 131 7.24 -3.59 10.79
N SER A 132 7.05 -4.88 10.53
CA SER A 132 7.52 -5.55 9.31
C SER A 132 6.42 -5.60 8.24
N CYS A 133 6.79 -5.28 6.99
CA CYS A 133 5.90 -5.42 5.83
C CYS A 133 6.64 -6.14 4.70
N ALA A 134 5.96 -7.02 3.98
CA ALA A 134 6.56 -7.75 2.86
C ALA A 134 5.71 -7.67 1.60
N THR A 135 6.37 -7.64 0.43
CA THR A 135 5.78 -7.71 -0.92
C THR A 135 6.53 -8.77 -1.71
N LEU A 136 6.03 -9.99 -1.75
CA LEU A 136 6.74 -11.16 -2.28
C LEU A 136 6.02 -11.81 -3.48
N GLY A 137 4.98 -11.17 -4.02
CA GLY A 137 4.11 -11.75 -5.03
C GLY A 137 2.92 -12.48 -4.40
N MET A 138 2.42 -13.54 -5.06
CA MET A 138 1.30 -14.34 -4.57
C MET A 138 1.75 -15.28 -3.44
N LEU A 139 0.86 -15.52 -2.49
CA LEU A 139 1.08 -16.45 -1.37
C LEU A 139 0.02 -17.53 -1.36
N THR A 140 0.46 -18.76 -1.07
CA THR A 140 -0.43 -19.82 -0.63
C THR A 140 -0.78 -19.65 0.86
N PRO A 141 -1.85 -20.27 1.37
CA PRO A 141 -2.16 -20.25 2.81
C PRO A 141 -0.99 -20.72 3.70
N ALA A 142 -0.26 -21.75 3.27
CA ALA A 142 0.89 -22.28 4.01
C ALA A 142 2.04 -21.26 4.09
N GLN A 143 2.34 -20.56 2.98
CA GLN A 143 3.36 -19.51 2.96
C GLN A 143 2.95 -18.31 3.82
N ALA A 144 1.69 -17.93 3.81
CA ALA A 144 1.18 -16.85 4.67
C ALA A 144 1.30 -17.23 6.16
N ALA A 145 0.97 -18.47 6.54
CA ALA A 145 1.14 -18.97 7.91
C ALA A 145 2.62 -18.94 8.35
N GLU A 146 3.55 -19.40 7.51
CA GLU A 146 4.99 -19.36 7.79
C GLU A 146 5.51 -17.93 8.02
N LEU A 147 5.07 -16.97 7.20
CA LEU A 147 5.42 -15.55 7.39
C LEU A 147 4.82 -14.98 8.68
N ARG A 148 3.61 -15.39 9.03
CA ARG A 148 2.99 -14.99 10.31
C ARG A 148 3.77 -15.53 11.51
N GLU A 149 4.19 -16.78 11.48
CA GLU A 149 5.04 -17.39 12.51
C GLU A 149 6.39 -16.68 12.63
N ALA A 150 6.94 -16.19 11.52
CA ALA A 150 8.14 -15.35 11.55
C ALA A 150 7.91 -13.96 12.16
N GLY A 151 6.66 -13.56 12.41
CA GLY A 151 6.28 -12.29 13.01
C GLY A 151 5.95 -11.19 12.00
N LEU A 152 5.57 -11.54 10.76
CA LEU A 152 5.14 -10.53 9.77
C LEU A 152 3.89 -9.80 10.23
N ASP A 153 3.95 -8.47 10.26
CA ASP A 153 2.83 -7.61 10.65
C ASP A 153 1.91 -7.28 9.47
N TYR A 154 2.49 -6.97 8.30
CA TYR A 154 1.77 -6.52 7.11
C TYR A 154 2.22 -7.26 5.86
N TYR A 155 1.29 -7.56 4.98
CA TYR A 155 1.59 -8.02 3.63
C TYR A 155 1.04 -7.05 2.60
N ASN A 156 1.91 -6.54 1.72
CA ASN A 156 1.49 -5.68 0.63
C ASN A 156 1.20 -6.51 -0.63
N HIS A 157 -0.03 -6.42 -1.10
CA HIS A 157 -0.46 -7.03 -2.36
C HIS A 157 -1.56 -6.18 -2.99
N ASN A 158 -1.15 -5.24 -3.85
CA ASN A 158 -2.08 -4.28 -4.45
C ASN A 158 -3.01 -4.96 -5.46
N LEU A 159 -4.24 -4.48 -5.57
CA LEU A 159 -5.14 -4.79 -6.69
C LEU A 159 -4.75 -4.03 -7.97
N ASP A 160 -4.00 -2.96 -7.82
CA ASP A 160 -3.46 -2.06 -8.83
C ASP A 160 -4.53 -1.21 -9.53
N THR A 161 -5.64 -1.79 -10.00
CA THR A 161 -6.75 -1.11 -10.68
C THR A 161 -8.08 -1.85 -10.45
N SER A 162 -9.14 -1.52 -11.20
CA SER A 162 -10.40 -2.27 -11.20
C SER A 162 -10.26 -3.65 -11.84
N ALA A 163 -11.17 -4.57 -11.52
CA ALA A 163 -11.22 -5.90 -12.15
C ALA A 163 -11.43 -5.79 -13.66
N GLU A 164 -12.22 -4.80 -14.10
CA GLU A 164 -12.57 -4.57 -15.49
C GLU A 164 -11.39 -4.07 -16.32
N PHE A 165 -10.53 -3.23 -15.74
CA PHE A 165 -9.35 -2.67 -16.41
C PHE A 165 -8.08 -3.53 -16.19
N TYR A 166 -8.12 -4.51 -15.30
CA TYR A 166 -6.94 -5.28 -14.89
C TYR A 166 -6.25 -6.00 -16.06
N GLY A 167 -7.04 -6.58 -16.95
CA GLY A 167 -6.54 -7.32 -18.13
C GLY A 167 -5.73 -6.48 -19.12
N GLU A 168 -5.96 -5.16 -19.16
CA GLU A 168 -5.19 -4.22 -19.99
C GLU A 168 -3.78 -3.97 -19.43
N ILE A 169 -3.57 -4.25 -18.14
CA ILE A 169 -2.33 -3.94 -17.42
C ILE A 169 -1.51 -5.18 -17.11
N ILE A 170 -2.16 -6.32 -16.82
CA ILE A 170 -1.50 -7.57 -16.40
C ILE A 170 -2.24 -8.75 -17.03
N THR A 171 -1.54 -9.59 -17.77
CA THR A 171 -2.11 -10.78 -18.41
C THR A 171 -1.58 -12.10 -17.85
N THR A 172 -0.47 -12.08 -17.12
CA THR A 172 0.19 -13.28 -16.59
C THR A 172 -0.43 -13.85 -15.33
N ARG A 173 -1.35 -13.12 -14.71
CA ARG A 173 -2.16 -13.53 -13.56
C ARG A 173 -3.52 -12.83 -13.60
N THR A 174 -4.51 -13.41 -12.95
CA THR A 174 -5.87 -12.86 -12.88
C THR A 174 -6.05 -11.89 -11.71
N TYR A 175 -7.11 -11.11 -11.77
CA TYR A 175 -7.55 -10.29 -10.64
C TYR A 175 -7.93 -11.16 -9.42
N GLN A 176 -8.51 -12.34 -9.66
CA GLN A 176 -8.86 -13.29 -8.61
C GLN A 176 -7.62 -13.82 -7.87
N ASP A 177 -6.50 -14.09 -8.57
CA ASP A 177 -5.23 -14.47 -7.92
C ASP A 177 -4.77 -13.43 -6.87
N ARG A 178 -5.09 -12.14 -7.12
CA ARG A 178 -4.82 -11.06 -6.14
C ARG A 178 -5.70 -11.18 -4.92
N LEU A 179 -7.01 -11.38 -5.12
CA LEU A 179 -7.97 -11.54 -4.03
C LEU A 179 -7.68 -12.79 -3.20
N ASP A 180 -7.38 -13.92 -3.85
CA ASP A 180 -7.04 -15.18 -3.18
C ASP A 180 -5.78 -15.02 -2.28
N THR A 181 -4.81 -14.21 -2.72
CA THR A 181 -3.64 -13.88 -1.90
C THR A 181 -4.03 -13.03 -0.69
N LEU A 182 -4.90 -12.03 -0.84
CA LEU A 182 -5.40 -11.22 0.28
C LEU A 182 -6.16 -12.07 1.30
N ASP A 183 -6.96 -13.04 0.82
CA ASP A 183 -7.69 -13.97 1.67
C ASP A 183 -6.73 -14.88 2.46
N ALA A 184 -5.70 -15.42 1.82
CA ALA A 184 -4.68 -16.21 2.49
C ALA A 184 -3.93 -15.40 3.58
N VAL A 185 -3.61 -14.15 3.30
CA VAL A 185 -2.97 -13.21 4.24
C VAL A 185 -3.88 -12.95 5.45
N ARG A 186 -5.17 -12.66 5.20
CA ARG A 186 -6.15 -12.44 6.27
C ARG A 186 -6.36 -13.68 7.13
N ALA A 187 -6.51 -14.85 6.50
CA ALA A 187 -6.68 -16.12 7.22
C ALA A 187 -5.49 -16.44 8.12
N ALA A 188 -4.28 -16.03 7.75
CA ALA A 188 -3.09 -16.16 8.59
C ALA A 188 -3.00 -15.10 9.72
N GLY A 189 -3.93 -14.14 9.80
CA GLY A 189 -3.90 -13.08 10.82
C GLY A 189 -2.84 -12.00 10.56
N ILE A 190 -2.44 -11.82 9.31
CA ILE A 190 -1.54 -10.73 8.87
C ILE A 190 -2.38 -9.54 8.40
N ASN A 191 -1.97 -8.32 8.76
CA ASN A 191 -2.62 -7.11 8.28
C ASN A 191 -2.39 -6.93 6.78
N VAL A 192 -3.41 -6.38 6.09
CA VAL A 192 -3.36 -6.15 4.64
C VAL A 192 -2.91 -4.72 4.35
N CYS A 193 -1.92 -4.61 3.46
CA CYS A 193 -1.58 -3.37 2.77
C CYS A 193 -1.99 -3.55 1.29
N CYS A 194 -3.06 -2.88 0.86
CA CYS A 194 -3.59 -3.06 -0.49
C CYS A 194 -4.19 -1.76 -1.02
N GLY A 195 -3.79 -1.39 -2.23
CA GLY A 195 -4.24 -0.19 -2.92
C GLY A 195 -4.07 -0.30 -4.44
N GLY A 196 -3.78 0.83 -5.08
CA GLY A 196 -3.67 0.87 -6.53
C GLY A 196 -2.76 1.95 -7.09
N ILE A 197 -2.77 2.04 -8.41
CA ILE A 197 -1.99 2.99 -9.19
C ILE A 197 -2.95 3.85 -10.02
N VAL A 198 -2.77 5.16 -9.96
CA VAL A 198 -3.53 6.14 -10.73
C VAL A 198 -2.65 6.65 -11.87
N GLY A 199 -3.20 6.66 -13.10
CA GLY A 199 -2.53 7.17 -14.30
C GLY A 199 -2.08 6.10 -15.29
N MET A 200 -2.60 4.89 -15.19
CA MET A 200 -2.31 3.81 -16.14
C MET A 200 -3.20 3.83 -17.38
N GLY A 201 -4.10 4.81 -17.50
CA GLY A 201 -5.11 4.92 -18.56
C GLY A 201 -6.51 4.53 -18.11
N GLU A 202 -6.66 4.17 -16.86
CA GLU A 202 -7.94 3.85 -16.22
C GLU A 202 -8.88 5.07 -16.16
N SER A 203 -10.17 4.82 -16.24
CA SER A 203 -11.21 5.84 -16.09
C SER A 203 -11.46 6.22 -14.63
N VAL A 204 -12.22 7.29 -14.38
CA VAL A 204 -12.69 7.64 -13.02
C VAL A 204 -13.58 6.53 -12.46
N THR A 205 -14.41 5.90 -13.29
CA THR A 205 -15.21 4.73 -12.90
C THR A 205 -14.35 3.55 -12.47
N ASP A 206 -13.19 3.30 -13.12
CA ASP A 206 -12.26 2.25 -12.70
C ASP A 206 -11.62 2.56 -11.34
N ARG A 207 -11.27 3.81 -11.08
CA ARG A 207 -10.81 4.27 -9.76
C ARG A 207 -11.89 4.07 -8.69
N ALA A 208 -13.14 4.38 -9.03
CA ALA A 208 -14.29 4.16 -8.13
C ALA A 208 -14.50 2.66 -7.85
N ARG A 209 -14.43 1.79 -8.86
CA ARG A 209 -14.54 0.33 -8.71
C ARG A 209 -13.43 -0.24 -7.84
N LEU A 210 -12.17 0.16 -8.07
CA LEU A 210 -11.03 -0.25 -7.23
C LEU A 210 -11.28 0.10 -5.76
N LEU A 211 -11.61 1.35 -5.47
CA LEU A 211 -11.81 1.82 -4.10
C LEU A 211 -13.04 1.18 -3.45
N ARG A 212 -14.13 0.97 -4.22
CA ARG A 212 -15.29 0.22 -3.77
C ARG A 212 -14.91 -1.22 -3.39
N THR A 213 -14.13 -1.90 -4.24
CA THR A 213 -13.69 -3.27 -3.96
C THR A 213 -12.91 -3.33 -2.64
N LEU A 214 -11.96 -2.41 -2.42
CA LEU A 214 -11.20 -2.36 -1.17
C LEU A 214 -12.07 -2.06 0.05
N ALA A 215 -13.03 -1.13 -0.09
CA ALA A 215 -13.94 -0.74 1.00
C ALA A 215 -15.00 -1.79 1.32
N ASN A 216 -15.30 -2.69 0.38
CA ASN A 216 -16.29 -3.76 0.56
C ASN A 216 -15.65 -5.11 0.92
N LEU A 217 -14.33 -5.17 1.12
CA LEU A 217 -13.71 -6.35 1.70
C LEU A 217 -14.29 -6.61 3.10
N PRO A 218 -14.36 -7.87 3.57
CA PRO A 218 -14.88 -8.20 4.91
C PRO A 218 -14.22 -7.41 6.04
N GLN A 219 -12.97 -7.05 5.87
CA GLN A 219 -12.22 -6.11 6.70
C GLN A 219 -11.43 -5.16 5.79
N HIS A 220 -11.54 -3.85 6.02
CA HIS A 220 -10.76 -2.86 5.27
C HIS A 220 -9.27 -3.17 5.37
N PRO A 221 -8.47 -2.91 4.32
CA PRO A 221 -7.02 -2.91 4.45
C PRO A 221 -6.60 -1.90 5.53
N GLU A 222 -5.67 -2.29 6.39
CA GLU A 222 -5.10 -1.39 7.40
C GLU A 222 -4.22 -0.32 6.77
N SER A 223 -3.71 -0.57 5.56
CA SER A 223 -2.93 0.40 4.79
C SER A 223 -3.35 0.39 3.33
N VAL A 224 -3.63 1.58 2.77
CA VAL A 224 -4.09 1.76 1.39
C VAL A 224 -3.11 2.67 0.64
N PRO A 225 -2.11 2.10 -0.04
CA PRO A 225 -1.20 2.88 -0.87
C PRO A 225 -1.91 3.36 -2.13
N ILE A 226 -1.89 4.67 -2.35
CA ILE A 226 -2.28 5.31 -3.60
C ILE A 226 -0.99 5.75 -4.29
N ASN A 227 -0.68 5.08 -5.40
CA ASN A 227 0.50 5.35 -6.20
C ASN A 227 0.12 6.26 -7.38
N ARG A 228 0.93 7.27 -7.67
CA ARG A 228 0.92 7.91 -8.98
C ARG A 228 1.85 7.13 -9.89
N LEU A 229 1.42 6.83 -11.11
CA LEU A 229 2.25 6.12 -12.07
C LEU A 229 3.62 6.81 -12.23
N VAL A 230 4.69 6.05 -12.04
CA VAL A 230 6.04 6.46 -12.40
C VAL A 230 6.35 5.86 -13.76
N LYS A 231 6.50 6.72 -14.76
CA LYS A 231 6.79 6.30 -16.13
C LYS A 231 8.25 5.89 -16.24
N VAL A 232 8.49 4.63 -16.60
CA VAL A 232 9.84 4.09 -16.75
C VAL A 232 10.08 3.73 -18.23
N ALA A 233 11.14 4.26 -18.82
CA ALA A 233 11.52 3.94 -20.19
C ALA A 233 11.66 2.42 -20.37
N GLY A 234 11.19 1.91 -21.52
CA GLY A 234 11.18 0.49 -21.83
C GLY A 234 9.95 -0.28 -21.30
N THR A 235 9.11 0.33 -20.44
CA THR A 235 7.82 -0.27 -20.06
C THR A 235 6.71 0.16 -21.01
N PRO A 236 5.62 -0.63 -21.19
CA PRO A 236 4.48 -0.25 -22.01
C PRO A 236 3.84 1.10 -21.64
N LEU A 237 3.85 1.47 -20.36
CA LEU A 237 3.26 2.71 -19.86
C LEU A 237 4.24 3.89 -19.80
N ALA A 238 5.43 3.78 -20.41
CA ALA A 238 6.42 4.87 -20.47
C ALA A 238 5.89 6.17 -21.07
N ALA A 239 4.94 6.09 -22.01
CA ALA A 239 4.32 7.22 -22.68
C ALA A 239 2.87 7.50 -22.22
N ALA A 240 2.43 6.93 -21.10
CA ALA A 240 1.09 7.19 -20.57
C ALA A 240 0.87 8.69 -20.33
N PRO A 241 -0.37 9.21 -20.49
CA PRO A 241 -0.67 10.63 -20.21
C PRO A 241 -0.39 10.97 -18.74
N GLU A 242 -0.16 12.25 -18.46
CA GLU A 242 -0.06 12.72 -17.08
C GLU A 242 -1.44 12.71 -16.42
N VAL A 243 -1.44 12.32 -15.15
CA VAL A 243 -2.63 12.41 -14.29
C VAL A 243 -2.83 13.85 -13.86
N ASP A 244 -4.04 14.36 -14.00
CA ASP A 244 -4.42 15.63 -13.41
C ASP A 244 -4.18 15.57 -11.88
N PRO A 245 -3.46 16.56 -11.31
CA PRO A 245 -3.18 16.57 -9.87
C PRO A 245 -4.44 16.54 -9.00
N PHE A 246 -5.52 17.20 -9.41
CA PHE A 246 -6.77 17.20 -8.64
C PHE A 246 -7.46 15.85 -8.69
N ASP A 247 -7.38 15.12 -9.80
CA ASP A 247 -7.91 13.76 -9.90
C ASP A 247 -7.17 12.79 -8.97
N PHE A 248 -5.84 12.95 -8.86
CA PHE A 248 -5.04 12.18 -7.93
C PHE A 248 -5.43 12.46 -6.47
N VAL A 249 -5.61 13.73 -6.12
CA VAL A 249 -6.05 14.15 -4.78
C VAL A 249 -7.46 13.64 -4.48
N ARG A 250 -8.38 13.65 -5.47
CA ARG A 250 -9.73 13.07 -5.32
C ARG A 250 -9.66 11.59 -4.95
N ALA A 251 -8.79 10.80 -5.59
CA ALA A 251 -8.65 9.38 -5.27
C ALA A 251 -8.22 9.17 -3.80
N ILE A 252 -7.31 9.99 -3.28
CA ILE A 252 -6.89 9.97 -1.87
C ILE A 252 -8.06 10.33 -0.95
N ALA A 253 -8.80 11.40 -1.27
CA ALA A 253 -9.93 11.86 -0.46
C ALA A 253 -11.05 10.82 -0.41
N VAL A 254 -11.39 10.22 -1.55
CA VAL A 254 -12.40 9.15 -1.62
C VAL A 254 -11.92 7.92 -0.85
N ALA A 255 -10.66 7.51 -0.97
CA ALA A 255 -10.10 6.40 -0.18
C ALA A 255 -10.23 6.66 1.33
N ARG A 256 -9.96 7.89 1.81
CA ARG A 256 -10.14 8.28 3.21
C ARG A 256 -11.59 8.20 3.66
N VAL A 257 -12.53 8.66 2.83
CA VAL A 257 -13.97 8.62 3.16
C VAL A 257 -14.47 7.19 3.28
N LEU A 258 -14.06 6.32 2.35
CA LEU A 258 -14.51 4.94 2.30
C LEU A 258 -13.86 4.05 3.37
N MET A 259 -12.59 4.28 3.69
CA MET A 259 -11.79 3.46 4.61
C MET A 259 -11.23 4.33 5.75
N PRO A 260 -12.08 4.75 6.70
CA PRO A 260 -11.75 5.78 7.68
C PRO A 260 -10.61 5.42 8.63
N ARG A 261 -10.41 4.13 8.91
CA ARG A 261 -9.37 3.63 9.83
C ARG A 261 -8.03 3.34 9.16
N ALA A 262 -8.01 3.25 7.83
CA ALA A 262 -6.81 2.87 7.10
C ALA A 262 -5.72 3.96 7.17
N HIS A 263 -4.45 3.56 7.15
CA HIS A 263 -3.38 4.45 6.74
C HIS A 263 -3.44 4.63 5.22
N VAL A 264 -3.96 5.76 4.75
CA VAL A 264 -3.91 6.11 3.33
C VAL A 264 -2.50 6.61 3.02
N ARG A 265 -1.77 5.83 2.22
CA ARG A 265 -0.36 6.09 1.94
C ARG A 265 -0.18 6.83 0.64
N LEU A 266 0.44 8.00 0.70
CA LEU A 266 1.01 8.66 -0.45
C LEU A 266 2.32 7.92 -0.80
N SER A 267 2.26 7.11 -1.86
CA SER A 267 3.27 6.10 -2.16
C SER A 267 4.15 6.52 -3.36
N ALA A 268 4.26 5.73 -4.43
CA ALA A 268 5.10 6.07 -5.57
C ALA A 268 4.65 7.36 -6.28
N GLY A 269 5.61 8.01 -6.97
CA GLY A 269 5.40 9.24 -7.73
C GLY A 269 5.61 10.54 -6.97
N ARG A 270 5.94 10.49 -5.67
CA ARG A 270 6.15 11.66 -4.81
C ARG A 270 7.31 12.55 -5.27
N GLU A 271 8.37 11.97 -5.85
CA GLU A 271 9.54 12.73 -6.30
C GLU A 271 9.17 13.82 -7.33
N ALA A 272 8.21 13.52 -8.19
CA ALA A 272 7.71 14.45 -9.22
C ALA A 272 6.59 15.38 -8.72
N MET A 273 6.19 15.31 -7.44
CA MET A 273 5.17 16.18 -6.86
C MET A 273 5.78 17.43 -6.26
N SER A 274 5.10 18.59 -6.45
CA SER A 274 5.44 19.80 -5.70
C SER A 274 5.08 19.63 -4.21
N ASP A 275 5.65 20.46 -3.35
CA ASP A 275 5.33 20.49 -1.92
C ASP A 275 3.84 20.80 -1.68
N GLU A 276 3.27 21.71 -2.50
CA GLU A 276 1.85 22.09 -2.42
C GLU A 276 0.94 20.91 -2.78
N LEU A 277 1.28 20.11 -3.79
CA LEU A 277 0.52 18.93 -4.14
C LEU A 277 0.59 17.87 -3.03
N GLN A 278 1.77 17.66 -2.46
CA GLN A 278 1.92 16.75 -1.32
C GLN A 278 1.12 17.23 -0.10
N ALA A 279 1.16 18.53 0.21
CA ALA A 279 0.36 19.12 1.28
C ALA A 279 -1.14 18.95 1.03
N LEU A 280 -1.59 19.10 -0.21
CA LEU A 280 -2.99 18.87 -0.59
C LEU A 280 -3.39 17.40 -0.45
N CYS A 281 -2.50 16.46 -0.76
CA CYS A 281 -2.72 15.03 -0.51
C CYS A 281 -2.85 14.71 0.99
N LEU A 282 -2.02 15.33 1.85
CA LEU A 282 -2.14 15.20 3.31
C LEU A 282 -3.46 15.81 3.81
N LEU A 283 -3.86 16.96 3.27
CA LEU A 283 -5.16 17.58 3.56
C LEU A 283 -6.32 16.67 3.11
N ALA A 284 -6.20 15.97 1.99
CA ALA A 284 -7.17 15.00 1.49
C ALA A 284 -7.28 13.74 2.36
N GLY A 285 -6.41 13.58 3.35
CA GLY A 285 -6.44 12.48 4.32
C GLY A 285 -5.37 11.41 4.13
N ALA A 286 -4.33 11.65 3.29
CA ALA A 286 -3.13 10.83 3.36
C ALA A 286 -2.45 11.04 4.72
N ASN A 287 -2.04 9.97 5.38
CA ASN A 287 -1.37 9.99 6.68
C ASN A 287 -0.24 8.98 6.80
N SER A 288 0.28 8.51 5.68
CA SER A 288 1.46 7.65 5.62
C SER A 288 2.24 7.96 4.36
N ILE A 289 3.57 7.90 4.43
CA ILE A 289 4.46 8.05 3.27
C ILE A 289 5.53 6.95 3.26
N PHE A 290 6.08 6.69 2.07
CA PHE A 290 7.40 6.07 2.01
C PHE A 290 8.47 7.13 2.22
N TYR A 291 9.42 6.84 3.09
CA TYR A 291 10.47 7.71 3.60
C TYR A 291 11.84 7.16 3.24
N GLY A 292 12.71 8.01 2.68
CA GLY A 292 14.03 7.61 2.17
C GLY A 292 14.11 7.68 0.63
N GLU A 293 15.30 7.83 0.10
CA GLU A 293 15.63 8.24 -1.28
C GLU A 293 15.13 7.31 -2.38
N ARG A 294 14.82 6.06 -2.06
CA ARG A 294 14.43 5.04 -3.05
C ARG A 294 13.26 4.22 -2.58
N LEU A 295 12.40 3.91 -3.55
CA LEU A 295 11.45 2.80 -3.49
C LEU A 295 12.13 1.51 -4.00
N LEU A 296 11.37 0.56 -4.56
CA LEU A 296 11.96 -0.67 -5.09
C LEU A 296 12.96 -0.41 -6.23
N THR A 297 12.58 0.43 -7.18
CA THR A 297 13.36 0.70 -8.41
C THR A 297 13.31 2.15 -8.87
N THR A 298 12.49 2.98 -8.25
CA THR A 298 12.30 4.40 -8.60
C THR A 298 12.76 5.31 -7.48
N GLY A 299 13.06 6.56 -7.81
CA GLY A 299 13.38 7.60 -6.83
C GLY A 299 12.21 7.90 -5.91
N ASN A 300 12.52 8.53 -4.81
CA ASN A 300 11.59 9.07 -3.81
C ASN A 300 12.24 10.31 -3.21
N PRO A 301 11.48 11.28 -2.69
CA PRO A 301 12.07 12.40 -1.98
C PRO A 301 13.05 11.94 -0.90
N ASP A 302 14.19 12.60 -0.81
CA ASP A 302 15.16 12.31 0.25
C ASP A 302 14.61 12.68 1.64
N VAL A 303 15.28 12.19 2.65
CA VAL A 303 14.91 12.37 4.06
C VAL A 303 14.86 13.85 4.43
N GLU A 304 15.77 14.65 3.93
CA GLU A 304 15.87 16.06 4.28
C GLU A 304 14.74 16.89 3.64
N ARG A 305 14.40 16.60 2.39
CA ARG A 305 13.25 17.23 1.72
C ARG A 305 11.94 16.95 2.46
N ASP A 306 11.73 15.70 2.91
CA ASP A 306 10.55 15.35 3.70
C ASP A 306 10.54 16.07 5.07
N ARG A 307 11.70 16.18 5.75
CA ARG A 307 11.81 16.92 7.00
C ARG A 307 11.48 18.40 6.83
N GLN A 308 11.98 19.02 5.76
CA GLN A 308 11.70 20.43 5.45
C GLN A 308 10.21 20.65 5.16
N LEU A 309 9.58 19.76 4.37
CA LEU A 309 8.15 19.82 4.12
C LEU A 309 7.36 19.71 5.43
N PHE A 310 7.68 18.72 6.27
CA PHE A 310 6.99 18.52 7.56
C PHE A 310 7.16 19.71 8.49
N ALA A 311 8.36 20.29 8.57
CA ALA A 311 8.61 21.48 9.38
C ALA A 311 7.76 22.68 8.90
N ARG A 312 7.66 22.89 7.58
CA ARG A 312 6.82 23.96 6.97
C ARG A 312 5.34 23.75 7.24
N LEU A 313 4.86 22.50 7.19
CA LEU A 313 3.46 22.14 7.44
C LEU A 313 3.14 21.99 8.93
N LYS A 314 4.16 21.97 9.81
CA LYS A 314 4.04 21.68 11.24
C LYS A 314 3.36 20.32 11.51
N VAL A 315 3.61 19.33 10.64
CA VAL A 315 3.22 17.93 10.87
C VAL A 315 4.39 17.17 11.47
N THR A 316 4.09 16.10 12.21
CA THR A 316 5.08 15.27 12.90
C THR A 316 5.05 13.83 12.39
N ALA A 317 6.16 13.13 12.58
CA ALA A 317 6.15 11.67 12.38
C ALA A 317 5.25 11.02 13.46
N GLU A 318 4.41 10.07 13.02
CA GLU A 318 3.63 9.25 13.94
C GLU A 318 4.58 8.45 14.83
N GLN A 319 4.31 8.48 16.13
CA GLN A 319 5.09 7.68 17.10
C GLN A 319 4.71 6.21 16.98
N PRO A 320 5.69 5.28 17.08
CA PRO A 320 5.35 3.87 17.13
C PRO A 320 4.36 3.63 18.28
N PRO A 321 3.39 2.72 18.10
CA PRO A 321 2.54 2.30 19.20
C PRO A 321 3.42 1.86 20.36
N ALA A 322 3.07 2.26 21.58
CA ALA A 322 3.79 1.82 22.79
C ALA A 322 3.94 0.30 22.72
N ALA A 323 5.16 -0.19 22.86
CA ALA A 323 5.45 -1.61 22.78
C ALA A 323 4.49 -2.36 23.71
N ALA A 324 3.66 -3.24 23.15
CA ALA A 324 2.86 -4.14 23.97
C ALA A 324 3.83 -4.91 24.89
N PRO A 325 3.51 -5.10 26.17
CA PRO A 325 4.38 -5.82 27.08
C PRO A 325 4.68 -7.20 26.48
N ALA A 326 5.97 -7.55 26.47
CA ALA A 326 6.42 -8.83 25.94
C ALA A 326 5.64 -9.96 26.62
N GLY A 327 4.84 -10.71 25.87
CA GLY A 327 4.04 -11.82 26.38
C GLY A 327 2.52 -11.68 26.30
N ALA A 328 1.98 -10.58 25.80
CA ALA A 328 0.53 -10.52 25.55
C ALA A 328 0.17 -11.41 24.34
N PRO A 329 -0.74 -12.40 24.46
CA PRO A 329 -1.21 -13.16 23.32
C PRO A 329 -1.91 -12.21 22.34
N ALA A 330 -1.65 -12.39 21.05
CA ALA A 330 -2.36 -11.65 19.99
C ALA A 330 -3.87 -11.82 20.22
N ALA A 331 -4.60 -10.71 20.17
CA ALA A 331 -6.06 -10.76 20.27
C ALA A 331 -6.61 -11.73 19.21
N PRO A 332 -7.55 -12.62 19.57
CA PRO A 332 -8.11 -13.55 18.60
C PRO A 332 -8.78 -12.78 17.47
N ALA A 333 -8.49 -13.19 16.24
CA ALA A 333 -9.20 -12.68 15.08
C ALA A 333 -10.72 -12.89 15.28
N PRO A 334 -11.57 -11.91 14.94
CA PRO A 334 -13.01 -12.12 15.02
C PRO A 334 -13.38 -13.31 14.14
N ALA A 335 -14.16 -14.24 14.71
CA ALA A 335 -14.59 -15.47 14.05
C ALA A 335 -15.17 -15.18 12.67
N SER A 336 -14.69 -15.87 11.66
CA SER A 336 -15.15 -15.80 10.28
C SER A 336 -16.61 -16.23 10.20
N ALA A 337 -17.54 -15.28 10.21
CA ALA A 337 -18.92 -15.50 9.83
C ALA A 337 -18.98 -15.50 8.29
N GLY A 338 -19.07 -16.70 7.72
CA GLY A 338 -19.71 -16.97 6.44
C GLY A 338 -19.25 -16.23 5.18
N TYR A 339 -18.14 -16.63 4.59
CA TYR A 339 -17.70 -16.21 3.23
C TYR A 339 -18.50 -16.85 2.08
N GLU A 340 -19.48 -17.71 2.36
CA GLU A 340 -20.30 -18.38 1.32
C GLU A 340 -21.31 -17.47 0.62
N ALA A 341 -21.65 -16.31 1.17
CA ALA A 341 -22.71 -15.45 0.64
C ALA A 341 -22.28 -14.49 -0.49
N SER A 342 -20.99 -14.26 -0.74
CA SER A 342 -20.55 -13.33 -1.79
C SER A 342 -20.33 -13.97 -3.17
N ARG A 343 -20.18 -15.30 -3.24
CA ARG A 343 -20.08 -16.03 -4.52
C ARG A 343 -21.39 -16.05 -5.34
N ALA A 344 -22.53 -15.83 -4.71
CA ALA A 344 -23.85 -15.91 -5.36
C ALA A 344 -24.35 -14.58 -5.95
N ARG A 345 -23.60 -13.48 -5.86
CA ARG A 345 -23.99 -12.15 -6.39
C ARG A 345 -23.09 -11.61 -7.50
N ALA A 346 -22.17 -12.42 -8.02
CA ALA A 346 -21.25 -12.04 -9.10
C ALA A 346 -21.41 -12.93 -10.36
N SER A 347 -22.57 -13.62 -10.49
CA SER A 347 -22.97 -14.31 -11.72
C SER A 347 -24.09 -13.55 -12.41
#